data_9e3afd4ea83bdfbae493465c6db48fa0
#
_entry.id   9e3afd4ea83bdfbae493465c6db48fa0
#
_cell.length_a   1.000
_cell.length_b   1.000
_cell.length_c   1.000
_cell.angle_alpha   90.00
_cell.angle_beta   90.00
_cell.angle_gamma   90.00
#
_symmetry.space_group_name_H-M   'P 1'
#
loop_
_entity.id
_entity.type
_entity.pdbx_description
1 polymer ?
#
loop_
_entity_poly.entity_id
_entity_poly.type
_entity_poly.pdbx_seq_one_letter_code
_entity_poly.pdbx_strand_id
1 'polypeptide(L)'
;MITVAIIDDSRLVREALTAMLNELTDVRVVASAAADPAFLATTKPDVLLLDVGLRDEDSLSVAAALKKESPDAKIIVMDLIPVNEEIAEFVSAGVSGFVLKDATFDEFVKTIRSVAAGEIVLPARMTESLFSQIAKGAVVRDREEVLDDVRMTRREHEVIGLIGEGLSNKEIAQRLNIATHTVKSHVRNVMEKLALHTRLQIAAYSHREGPA
;
A
#
# COMPACT_ATOMS: atom_id res chain seq x y z
N MET A 1 -4.50 0.83 -28.31
CA MET A 1 -3.25 1.38 -27.68
C MET A 1 -3.63 1.71 -26.24
N ILE A 2 -2.96 1.12 -25.28
CA ILE A 2 -3.23 1.28 -23.83
C ILE A 2 -2.58 2.59 -23.36
N THR A 3 -3.36 3.47 -22.78
CA THR A 3 -2.87 4.70 -22.18
C THR A 3 -2.56 4.51 -20.70
N VAL A 4 -1.36 4.92 -20.29
CA VAL A 4 -0.85 4.71 -18.93
C VAL A 4 -0.51 6.05 -18.29
N ALA A 5 -0.89 6.21 -17.02
CA ALA A 5 -0.38 7.30 -16.18
C ALA A 5 0.48 6.73 -15.04
N ILE A 6 1.47 7.50 -14.56
CA ILE A 6 2.43 7.07 -13.54
C ILE A 6 2.38 8.06 -12.38
N ILE A 7 2.16 7.53 -11.16
CA ILE A 7 2.35 8.26 -9.89
C ILE A 7 3.50 7.60 -9.13
N ASP A 8 4.60 8.33 -8.97
CA ASP A 8 5.80 7.89 -8.30
C ASP A 8 6.59 9.15 -7.88
N ASP A 9 7.16 9.21 -6.70
CA ASP A 9 7.90 10.39 -6.23
C ASP A 9 9.31 10.48 -6.82
N SER A 10 9.88 9.36 -7.29
CA SER A 10 11.18 9.31 -7.94
C SER A 10 11.10 9.75 -9.40
N ARG A 11 11.65 10.95 -9.69
CA ARG A 11 11.73 11.44 -11.07
C ARG A 11 12.44 10.47 -12.01
N LEU A 12 13.52 9.84 -11.54
CA LEU A 12 14.29 8.89 -12.32
C LEU A 12 13.45 7.67 -12.73
N VAL A 13 12.66 7.12 -11.79
CA VAL A 13 11.78 5.98 -12.07
C VAL A 13 10.72 6.37 -13.09
N ARG A 14 10.07 7.52 -12.91
CA ARG A 14 9.07 8.02 -13.87
C ARG A 14 9.64 8.18 -15.28
N GLU A 15 10.83 8.79 -15.41
CA GLU A 15 11.48 9.00 -16.71
C GLU A 15 11.89 7.64 -17.34
N ALA A 16 12.45 6.72 -16.55
CA ALA A 16 12.84 5.39 -17.02
C ALA A 16 11.63 4.57 -17.49
N LEU A 17 10.58 4.48 -16.67
CA LEU A 17 9.36 3.76 -17.03
C LEU A 17 8.67 4.39 -18.26
N THR A 18 8.65 5.71 -18.35
CA THR A 18 8.10 6.41 -19.52
C THR A 18 8.84 6.05 -20.79
N ALA A 19 10.18 6.06 -20.75
CA ALA A 19 11.00 5.70 -21.90
C ALA A 19 10.75 4.23 -22.31
N MET A 20 10.84 3.30 -21.37
CA MET A 20 10.68 1.86 -21.63
C MET A 20 9.28 1.51 -22.14
N LEU A 21 8.23 2.08 -21.55
CA LEU A 21 6.84 1.80 -21.95
C LEU A 21 6.52 2.41 -23.34
N ASN A 22 7.06 3.58 -23.66
CA ASN A 22 6.85 4.20 -24.97
C ASN A 22 7.61 3.53 -26.12
N GLU A 23 8.57 2.62 -25.84
CA GLU A 23 9.17 1.76 -26.86
C GLU A 23 8.19 0.66 -27.34
N LEU A 24 7.15 0.37 -26.55
CA LEU A 24 6.15 -0.62 -26.92
C LEU A 24 5.16 -0.02 -27.95
N THR A 25 4.73 -0.84 -28.90
CA THR A 25 3.81 -0.37 -29.97
C THR A 25 2.35 -0.24 -29.52
N ASP A 26 2.00 -0.87 -28.39
CA ASP A 26 0.63 -0.98 -27.87
C ASP A 26 0.39 -0.23 -26.55
N VAL A 27 1.44 0.37 -25.97
CA VAL A 27 1.37 1.12 -24.71
C VAL A 27 1.88 2.55 -24.93
N ARG A 28 1.26 3.52 -24.27
CA ARG A 28 1.70 4.91 -24.28
C ARG A 28 1.53 5.58 -22.92
N VAL A 29 2.57 6.18 -22.39
CA VAL A 29 2.49 7.01 -21.20
C VAL A 29 1.93 8.38 -21.58
N VAL A 30 0.81 8.77 -20.99
CA VAL A 30 0.10 10.03 -21.27
C VAL A 30 0.31 11.07 -20.18
N ALA A 31 0.70 10.64 -18.97
CA ALA A 31 1.00 11.54 -17.85
C ALA A 31 1.92 10.87 -16.84
N SER A 32 2.73 11.67 -16.15
CA SER A 32 3.51 11.22 -15.00
C SER A 32 3.67 12.34 -13.97
N ALA A 33 3.40 12.05 -12.69
CA ALA A 33 3.44 13.02 -11.61
C ALA A 33 4.03 12.41 -10.32
N ALA A 34 4.45 13.26 -9.38
CA ALA A 34 5.00 12.81 -8.12
C ALA A 34 3.90 12.27 -7.17
N ALA A 35 2.81 13.02 -6.99
CA ALA A 35 1.69 12.62 -6.11
C ALA A 35 0.39 13.37 -6.43
N ASP A 36 0.34 14.25 -7.43
CA ASP A 36 -0.85 15.05 -7.73
C ASP A 36 -1.82 14.28 -8.64
N PRO A 37 -2.97 13.82 -8.14
CA PRO A 37 -3.98 13.13 -8.94
C PRO A 37 -4.79 14.05 -9.87
N ALA A 38 -4.66 15.38 -9.76
CA ALA A 38 -5.47 16.33 -10.52
C ALA A 38 -5.32 16.17 -12.04
N PHE A 39 -4.20 15.65 -12.54
CA PHE A 39 -3.99 15.39 -13.96
C PHE A 39 -4.89 14.26 -14.50
N LEU A 40 -5.38 13.36 -13.64
CA LEU A 40 -6.23 12.26 -14.06
C LEU A 40 -7.60 12.73 -14.58
N ALA A 41 -8.11 13.83 -14.05
CA ALA A 41 -9.36 14.42 -14.49
C ALA A 41 -9.32 14.82 -15.98
N THR A 42 -8.13 15.14 -16.50
CA THR A 42 -7.92 15.58 -17.87
C THR A 42 -7.46 14.47 -18.81
N THR A 43 -6.65 13.51 -18.31
CA THR A 43 -5.99 12.50 -19.15
C THR A 43 -6.76 11.20 -19.29
N LYS A 44 -7.57 10.82 -18.29
CA LYS A 44 -8.38 9.58 -18.25
C LYS A 44 -7.63 8.36 -18.80
N PRO A 45 -6.51 7.96 -18.16
CA PRO A 45 -5.72 6.83 -18.63
C PRO A 45 -6.49 5.51 -18.47
N ASP A 46 -6.19 4.51 -19.33
CA ASP A 46 -6.73 3.15 -19.19
C ASP A 46 -6.20 2.46 -17.94
N VAL A 47 -4.93 2.73 -17.57
CA VAL A 47 -4.25 2.15 -16.42
C VAL A 47 -3.46 3.22 -15.69
N LEU A 48 -3.54 3.20 -14.37
CA LEU A 48 -2.74 4.02 -13.48
C LEU A 48 -1.73 3.15 -12.74
N LEU A 49 -0.46 3.50 -12.85
CA LEU A 49 0.63 2.91 -12.08
C LEU A 49 0.86 3.77 -10.84
N LEU A 50 0.79 3.17 -9.65
CA LEU A 50 0.94 3.84 -8.37
C LEU A 50 2.07 3.20 -7.57
N ASP A 51 3.09 4.00 -7.24
CA ASP A 51 4.16 3.56 -6.34
C ASP A 51 3.65 3.42 -4.89
N VAL A 52 4.05 2.33 -4.21
CA VAL A 52 3.76 2.12 -2.78
C VAL A 52 4.57 3.06 -1.89
N GLY A 53 5.76 3.45 -2.34
CA GLY A 53 6.75 4.16 -1.53
C GLY A 53 6.64 5.68 -1.53
N LEU A 54 5.48 6.29 -1.85
CA LEU A 54 5.31 7.75 -1.86
C LEU A 54 5.77 8.37 -0.53
N ARG A 55 6.62 9.43 -0.61
CA ARG A 55 7.30 10.00 0.57
C ARG A 55 6.35 10.74 1.51
N ASP A 56 5.44 11.51 0.94
CA ASP A 56 4.62 12.48 1.68
C ASP A 56 3.16 12.03 1.81
N GLU A 57 2.74 11.02 1.07
CA GLU A 57 1.38 10.50 1.04
C GLU A 57 1.34 8.98 1.30
N ASP A 58 0.22 8.53 1.84
CA ASP A 58 -0.07 7.12 1.96
C ASP A 58 -0.69 6.61 0.66
N SER A 59 0.01 5.71 -0.02
CA SER A 59 -0.41 5.18 -1.33
C SER A 59 -1.78 4.50 -1.29
N LEU A 60 -2.18 3.92 -0.15
CA LEU A 60 -3.52 3.37 0.03
C LEU A 60 -4.59 4.46 0.03
N SER A 61 -4.33 5.56 0.75
CA SER A 61 -5.21 6.73 0.76
C SER A 61 -5.33 7.35 -0.64
N VAL A 62 -4.22 7.42 -1.38
CA VAL A 62 -4.20 7.89 -2.78
C VAL A 62 -5.04 6.96 -3.65
N ALA A 63 -4.86 5.64 -3.56
CA ALA A 63 -5.66 4.67 -4.33
C ALA A 63 -7.16 4.79 -4.03
N ALA A 64 -7.54 4.90 -2.75
CA ALA A 64 -8.93 5.07 -2.34
C ALA A 64 -9.55 6.38 -2.85
N ALA A 65 -8.81 7.50 -2.77
CA ALA A 65 -9.24 8.79 -3.30
C ALA A 65 -9.45 8.73 -4.83
N LEU A 66 -8.52 8.14 -5.56
CA LEU A 66 -8.59 7.92 -7.00
C LEU A 66 -9.82 7.09 -7.40
N LYS A 67 -10.09 6.02 -6.68
CA LYS A 67 -11.27 5.18 -6.90
C LYS A 67 -12.58 5.89 -6.58
N LYS A 68 -12.59 6.77 -5.59
CA LYS A 68 -13.76 7.59 -5.27
C LYS A 68 -14.07 8.61 -6.37
N GLU A 69 -13.05 9.24 -6.95
CA GLU A 69 -13.19 10.22 -8.02
C GLU A 69 -13.45 9.55 -9.39
N SER A 70 -12.84 8.39 -9.62
CA SER A 70 -12.93 7.62 -10.85
C SER A 70 -13.10 6.14 -10.55
N PRO A 71 -14.33 5.65 -10.30
CA PRO A 71 -14.62 4.25 -9.93
C PRO A 71 -14.10 3.24 -10.95
N ASP A 72 -14.11 3.60 -12.23
CA ASP A 72 -13.66 2.74 -13.34
C ASP A 72 -12.14 2.76 -13.55
N ALA A 73 -11.40 3.61 -12.83
CA ALA A 73 -9.95 3.68 -12.97
C ALA A 73 -9.29 2.34 -12.59
N LYS A 74 -8.45 1.81 -13.47
CA LYS A 74 -7.71 0.57 -13.27
C LYS A 74 -6.36 0.91 -12.66
N ILE A 75 -6.19 0.60 -11.38
CA ILE A 75 -4.98 0.94 -10.62
C ILE A 75 -4.11 -0.30 -10.49
N ILE A 76 -2.82 -0.16 -10.83
CA ILE A 76 -1.77 -1.14 -10.55
C ILE A 76 -0.84 -0.53 -9.51
N VAL A 77 -0.67 -1.21 -8.39
CA VAL A 77 0.29 -0.84 -7.35
C VAL A 77 1.64 -1.46 -7.68
N MET A 78 2.71 -0.64 -7.66
CA MET A 78 4.08 -1.02 -7.99
C MET A 78 4.99 -1.01 -6.76
N ASP A 79 6.15 -1.65 -6.92
CA ASP A 79 7.24 -1.69 -5.93
C ASP A 79 6.84 -2.32 -4.58
N LEU A 80 5.81 -3.19 -4.60
CA LEU A 80 5.30 -3.83 -3.41
C LEU A 80 6.25 -4.94 -2.91
N ILE A 81 6.59 -4.88 -1.64
CA ILE A 81 7.16 -6.01 -0.91
C ILE A 81 5.95 -6.78 -0.33
N PRO A 82 5.78 -8.08 -0.61
CA PRO A 82 4.58 -8.80 -0.21
C PRO A 82 4.49 -8.92 1.31
N VAL A 83 3.82 -7.95 1.93
CA VAL A 83 3.39 -8.01 3.33
C VAL A 83 1.88 -8.22 3.31
N ASN A 84 1.43 -9.29 3.94
CA ASN A 84 0.09 -9.86 3.77
C ASN A 84 -1.07 -8.91 4.09
N GLU A 85 -0.87 -8.01 5.04
CA GLU A 85 -1.92 -7.11 5.55
C GLU A 85 -2.20 -5.96 4.57
N GLU A 86 -1.17 -5.40 3.96
CA GLU A 86 -1.30 -4.29 3.01
C GLU A 86 -2.05 -4.68 1.72
N ILE A 87 -1.90 -5.95 1.28
CA ILE A 87 -2.53 -6.44 0.06
C ILE A 87 -4.06 -6.41 0.17
N ALA A 88 -4.59 -6.90 1.30
CA ALA A 88 -6.04 -6.96 1.53
C ALA A 88 -6.67 -5.56 1.52
N GLU A 89 -5.97 -4.56 2.01
CA GLU A 89 -6.43 -3.17 2.01
C GLU A 89 -6.44 -2.57 0.61
N PHE A 90 -5.40 -2.77 -0.19
CA PHE A 90 -5.38 -2.33 -1.58
C PHE A 90 -6.47 -3.02 -2.42
N VAL A 91 -6.70 -4.33 -2.19
CA VAL A 91 -7.81 -5.05 -2.82
C VAL A 91 -9.16 -4.44 -2.40
N SER A 92 -9.34 -4.14 -1.11
CA SER A 92 -10.55 -3.50 -0.59
C SER A 92 -10.74 -2.07 -1.13
N ALA A 93 -9.64 -1.35 -1.37
CA ALA A 93 -9.66 -0.04 -2.04
C ALA A 93 -9.95 -0.13 -3.56
N GLY A 94 -10.07 -1.35 -4.12
CA GLY A 94 -10.44 -1.58 -5.52
C GLY A 94 -9.27 -1.52 -6.49
N VAL A 95 -8.03 -1.75 -6.03
CA VAL A 95 -6.87 -1.89 -6.89
C VAL A 95 -7.02 -3.11 -7.79
N SER A 96 -6.64 -2.97 -9.06
CA SER A 96 -6.86 -3.98 -10.10
C SER A 96 -5.66 -4.87 -10.37
N GLY A 97 -4.47 -4.47 -9.92
CA GLY A 97 -3.26 -5.25 -10.15
C GLY A 97 -2.10 -4.88 -9.23
N PHE A 98 -1.15 -5.78 -9.12
CA PHE A 98 0.03 -5.63 -8.28
C PHE A 98 1.28 -6.04 -9.03
N VAL A 99 2.35 -5.26 -8.86
CA VAL A 99 3.69 -5.56 -9.38
C VAL A 99 4.67 -5.57 -8.21
N LEU A 100 5.37 -6.68 -8.05
CA LEU A 100 6.37 -6.83 -7.00
C LEU A 100 7.64 -6.06 -7.34
N LYS A 101 8.41 -5.69 -6.33
CA LYS A 101 9.69 -5.00 -6.46
C LYS A 101 10.73 -5.76 -7.30
N ASP A 102 10.67 -7.09 -7.29
CA ASP A 102 11.57 -7.99 -8.03
C ASP A 102 10.98 -8.49 -9.36
N ALA A 103 9.85 -7.90 -9.81
CA ALA A 103 9.23 -8.26 -11.07
C ALA A 103 10.11 -7.87 -12.27
N THR A 104 10.13 -8.73 -13.28
CA THR A 104 10.75 -8.43 -14.55
C THR A 104 9.93 -7.43 -15.37
N PHE A 105 10.55 -6.74 -16.33
CA PHE A 105 9.83 -5.82 -17.22
C PHE A 105 8.74 -6.53 -18.02
N ASP A 106 8.96 -7.79 -18.44
CA ASP A 106 7.96 -8.57 -19.17
C ASP A 106 6.73 -8.87 -18.29
N GLU A 107 6.93 -9.22 -17.01
CA GLU A 107 5.83 -9.40 -16.05
C GLU A 107 5.07 -8.09 -15.81
N PHE A 108 5.79 -6.99 -15.70
CA PHE A 108 5.21 -5.66 -15.55
C PHE A 108 4.31 -5.30 -16.74
N VAL A 109 4.81 -5.44 -17.96
CA VAL A 109 4.04 -5.17 -19.19
C VAL A 109 2.84 -6.12 -19.32
N LYS A 110 3.02 -7.40 -19.00
CA LYS A 110 1.92 -8.37 -18.98
C LYS A 110 0.82 -7.96 -18.00
N THR A 111 1.19 -7.50 -16.80
CA THR A 111 0.22 -7.00 -15.81
C THR A 111 -0.54 -5.79 -16.34
N ILE A 112 0.13 -4.83 -16.99
CA ILE A 112 -0.53 -3.67 -17.60
C ILE A 112 -1.57 -4.11 -18.64
N ARG A 113 -1.22 -5.05 -19.51
CA ARG A 113 -2.12 -5.56 -20.56
C ARG A 113 -3.33 -6.29 -20.00
N SER A 114 -3.11 -7.17 -19.03
CA SER A 114 -4.19 -7.91 -18.37
C SER A 114 -5.14 -6.96 -17.62
N VAL A 115 -4.62 -6.02 -16.87
CA VAL A 115 -5.44 -5.02 -16.16
C VAL A 115 -6.17 -4.12 -17.14
N ALA A 116 -5.53 -3.70 -18.22
CA ALA A 116 -6.20 -2.92 -19.29
C ALA A 116 -7.35 -3.70 -19.93
N ALA A 117 -7.24 -5.03 -20.05
CA ALA A 117 -8.32 -5.90 -20.52
C ALA A 117 -9.45 -6.10 -19.49
N GLY A 118 -9.28 -5.65 -18.24
CA GLY A 118 -10.28 -5.75 -17.18
C GLY A 118 -10.07 -6.92 -16.22
N GLU A 119 -8.92 -7.59 -16.31
CA GLU A 119 -8.56 -8.66 -15.37
C GLU A 119 -8.05 -8.07 -14.04
N ILE A 120 -8.26 -8.80 -12.94
CA ILE A 120 -7.58 -8.53 -11.68
C ILE A 120 -6.33 -9.41 -11.62
N VAL A 121 -5.16 -8.78 -11.47
CA VAL A 121 -3.87 -9.48 -11.49
C VAL A 121 -3.24 -9.47 -10.12
N LEU A 122 -3.13 -10.65 -9.55
CA LEU A 122 -2.47 -10.89 -8.27
C LEU A 122 -1.24 -11.80 -8.50
N PRO A 123 -0.03 -11.40 -8.12
CA PRO A 123 1.13 -12.28 -8.17
C PRO A 123 0.91 -13.56 -7.35
N ALA A 124 1.41 -14.70 -7.84
CA ALA A 124 1.19 -16.00 -7.20
C ALA A 124 1.60 -16.03 -5.71
N ARG A 125 2.71 -15.38 -5.37
CA ARG A 125 3.18 -15.26 -3.96
C ARG A 125 2.19 -14.55 -3.05
N MET A 126 1.38 -13.64 -3.59
CA MET A 126 0.33 -12.95 -2.85
C MET A 126 -0.95 -13.79 -2.72
N THR A 127 -1.24 -14.61 -3.71
CA THR A 127 -2.41 -15.46 -3.74
C THR A 127 -2.41 -16.46 -2.58
N GLU A 128 -1.28 -17.14 -2.33
CA GLU A 128 -1.14 -18.08 -1.20
C GLU A 128 -1.37 -17.39 0.15
N SER A 129 -0.90 -16.18 0.29
CA SER A 129 -1.06 -15.39 1.49
C SER A 129 -2.51 -15.01 1.75
N LEU A 130 -3.22 -14.51 0.73
CA LEU A 130 -4.64 -14.19 0.83
C LEU A 130 -5.50 -15.43 1.15
N PHE A 131 -5.24 -16.55 0.51
CA PHE A 131 -5.92 -17.82 0.82
C PHE A 131 -5.69 -18.25 2.27
N SER A 132 -4.45 -18.08 2.78
CA SER A 132 -4.15 -18.36 4.19
C SER A 132 -4.91 -17.45 5.15
N GLN A 133 -5.10 -16.19 4.82
CA GLN A 133 -5.90 -15.25 5.62
C GLN A 133 -7.40 -15.57 5.57
N ILE A 134 -7.93 -15.87 4.37
CA ILE A 134 -9.33 -16.28 4.21
C ILE A 134 -9.60 -17.56 5.00
N ALA A 135 -8.69 -18.54 4.94
CA ALA A 135 -8.81 -19.79 5.69
C ALA A 135 -8.77 -19.53 7.22
N LYS A 136 -7.88 -18.66 7.69
CA LYS A 136 -7.83 -18.25 9.10
C LYS A 136 -9.07 -17.47 9.51
N GLY A 137 -9.56 -16.55 8.69
CA GLY A 137 -10.78 -15.78 8.94
C GLY A 137 -12.05 -16.65 8.91
N ALA A 138 -12.11 -17.69 8.09
CA ALA A 138 -13.23 -18.64 8.08
C ALA A 138 -13.25 -19.51 9.35
N VAL A 139 -12.07 -19.85 9.89
CA VAL A 139 -11.96 -20.62 11.15
C VAL A 139 -12.31 -19.76 12.37
N VAL A 140 -12.12 -18.43 12.31
CA VAL A 140 -12.42 -17.52 13.43
C VAL A 140 -13.91 -17.22 13.54
N ARG A 141 -14.69 -17.34 12.45
CA ARG A 141 -16.16 -17.14 12.51
C ARG A 141 -16.93 -18.21 13.27
N ASP A 142 -16.34 -19.37 13.55
CA ASP A 142 -16.97 -20.46 14.32
C ASP A 142 -16.57 -20.50 15.80
N ARG A 143 -15.85 -19.49 16.27
CA ARG A 143 -15.52 -19.32 17.69
C ARG A 143 -15.79 -17.88 18.14
N GLU A 144 -17.04 -17.55 18.24
CA GLU A 144 -17.50 -16.52 19.16
C GLU A 144 -17.31 -17.02 20.59
N GLU A 145 -16.90 -16.07 21.43
CA GLU A 145 -16.63 -16.20 22.88
C GLU A 145 -15.24 -16.72 23.26
N VAL A 146 -14.27 -15.81 23.26
CA VAL A 146 -13.44 -15.56 24.45
C VAL A 146 -12.86 -14.13 24.29
N LEU A 147 -13.17 -13.25 25.20
CA LEU A 147 -12.44 -12.01 25.46
C LEU A 147 -10.98 -12.35 25.63
N ASP A 148 -10.16 -12.10 24.61
CA ASP A 148 -8.75 -12.29 24.74
C ASP A 148 -7.99 -11.13 24.10
N ASP A 149 -7.30 -10.46 25.00
CA ASP A 149 -6.13 -9.61 24.86
C ASP A 149 -5.71 -9.37 23.40
N VAL A 150 -5.83 -8.14 22.95
CA VAL A 150 -5.30 -7.67 21.65
C VAL A 150 -3.80 -7.95 21.66
N ARG A 151 -3.39 -9.08 21.08
CA ARG A 151 -1.98 -9.51 21.08
C ARG A 151 -1.15 -8.57 20.21
N MET A 152 -0.65 -7.54 20.86
CA MET A 152 0.35 -6.64 20.27
C MET A 152 1.66 -7.39 20.08
N THR A 153 2.29 -7.26 18.93
CA THR A 153 3.64 -7.79 18.72
C THR A 153 4.64 -7.00 19.56
N ARG A 154 5.78 -7.61 19.91
CA ARG A 154 6.88 -6.92 20.61
C ARG A 154 7.26 -5.63 19.88
N ARG A 155 7.26 -5.63 18.54
CA ARG A 155 7.63 -4.48 17.73
C ARG A 155 6.60 -3.35 17.80
N GLU A 156 5.32 -3.69 17.87
CA GLU A 156 4.25 -2.71 18.07
C GLU A 156 4.31 -2.07 19.44
N HIS A 157 4.63 -2.81 20.50
CA HIS A 157 4.88 -2.25 21.83
C HIS A 157 6.07 -1.28 21.85
N GLU A 158 7.19 -1.63 21.18
CA GLU A 158 8.34 -0.74 21.05
C GLU A 158 7.96 0.57 20.34
N VAL A 159 7.15 0.49 19.27
CA VAL A 159 6.67 1.67 18.54
C VAL A 159 5.71 2.50 19.39
N ILE A 160 4.78 1.90 20.15
CA ILE A 160 3.88 2.60 21.07
C ILE A 160 4.68 3.39 22.11
N GLY A 161 5.68 2.75 22.75
CA GLY A 161 6.53 3.40 23.73
C GLY A 161 7.23 4.64 23.17
N LEU A 162 7.85 4.50 21.99
CA LEU A 162 8.55 5.61 21.34
C LEU A 162 7.61 6.74 20.85
N ILE A 163 6.36 6.41 20.51
CA ILE A 163 5.32 7.42 20.25
C ILE A 163 4.94 8.15 21.54
N GLY A 164 4.85 7.44 22.65
CA GLY A 164 4.63 8.02 23.98
C GLY A 164 5.75 9.00 24.39
N GLU A 165 6.99 8.70 24.01
CA GLU A 165 8.15 9.60 24.18
C GLU A 165 8.12 10.82 23.23
N GLY A 166 7.16 10.91 22.31
CA GLY A 166 7.00 12.02 21.38
C GLY A 166 7.85 11.94 20.11
N LEU A 167 8.52 10.81 19.83
CA LEU A 167 9.38 10.67 18.65
C LEU A 167 8.57 10.65 17.35
N SER A 168 9.08 11.26 16.29
CA SER A 168 8.54 11.15 14.93
C SER A 168 8.83 9.78 14.30
N ASN A 169 8.13 9.41 13.23
CA ASN A 169 8.38 8.14 12.52
C ASN A 169 9.83 8.01 12.02
N LYS A 170 10.48 9.13 11.69
CA LYS A 170 11.88 9.16 11.26
C LYS A 170 12.83 8.84 12.42
N GLU A 171 12.57 9.41 13.59
CA GLU A 171 13.37 9.15 14.81
C GLU A 171 13.15 7.72 15.31
N ILE A 172 11.91 7.23 15.27
CA ILE A 172 11.58 5.83 15.59
C ILE A 172 12.32 4.88 14.63
N ALA A 173 12.30 5.17 13.33
CA ALA A 173 13.00 4.39 12.32
C ALA A 173 14.50 4.30 12.61
N GLN A 174 15.13 5.42 12.96
CA GLN A 174 16.54 5.47 13.37
C GLN A 174 16.81 4.68 14.67
N ARG A 175 15.97 4.87 15.69
CA ARG A 175 16.10 4.20 17.00
C ARG A 175 15.96 2.69 16.87
N LEU A 176 15.07 2.22 16.02
CA LEU A 176 14.76 0.81 15.83
C LEU A 176 15.56 0.16 14.68
N ASN A 177 16.39 0.93 13.99
CA ASN A 177 17.18 0.51 12.81
C ASN A 177 16.33 -0.17 11.72
N ILE A 178 15.22 0.45 11.36
CA ILE A 178 14.30 0.03 10.29
C ILE A 178 13.98 1.21 9.37
N ALA A 179 13.34 0.93 8.24
CA ALA A 179 12.91 1.97 7.32
C ALA A 179 11.71 2.77 7.88
N THR A 180 11.60 4.06 7.52
CA THR A 180 10.51 4.92 7.99
C THR A 180 9.13 4.41 7.56
N HIS A 181 9.02 3.80 6.37
CA HIS A 181 7.77 3.20 5.91
C HIS A 181 7.35 2.01 6.78
N THR A 182 8.30 1.19 7.25
CA THR A 182 8.03 0.09 8.20
C THR A 182 7.46 0.61 9.53
N VAL A 183 7.95 1.77 10.00
CA VAL A 183 7.35 2.41 11.19
C VAL A 183 5.92 2.87 10.92
N LYS A 184 5.65 3.46 9.74
CA LYS A 184 4.28 3.85 9.35
C LYS A 184 3.33 2.66 9.38
N SER A 185 3.74 1.49 8.84
CA SER A 185 2.95 0.26 8.89
C SER A 185 2.68 -0.20 10.33
N HIS A 186 3.70 -0.21 11.19
CA HIS A 186 3.48 -0.54 12.61
C HIS A 186 2.53 0.41 13.33
N VAL A 187 2.64 1.74 13.06
CA VAL A 187 1.72 2.74 13.63
C VAL A 187 0.28 2.47 13.20
N ARG A 188 0.07 2.12 11.94
CA ARG A 188 -1.26 1.80 11.42
C ARG A 188 -1.83 0.54 12.08
N ASN A 189 -1.05 -0.54 12.13
CA ASN A 189 -1.47 -1.78 12.79
C ASN A 189 -1.83 -1.57 14.28
N VAL A 190 -1.05 -0.73 14.98
CA VAL A 190 -1.36 -0.30 16.35
C VAL A 190 -2.71 0.41 16.44
N MET A 191 -2.96 1.37 15.52
CA MET A 191 -4.24 2.08 15.47
C MET A 191 -5.41 1.13 15.26
N GLU A 192 -5.29 0.17 14.35
CA GLU A 192 -6.33 -0.82 14.06
C GLU A 192 -6.56 -1.75 15.24
N LYS A 193 -5.51 -2.35 15.79
CA LYS A 193 -5.60 -3.28 16.91
C LYS A 193 -6.20 -2.65 18.16
N LEU A 194 -5.92 -1.37 18.41
CA LEU A 194 -6.42 -0.63 19.56
C LEU A 194 -7.68 0.19 19.27
N ALA A 195 -8.25 0.09 18.07
CA ALA A 195 -9.36 0.91 17.60
C ALA A 195 -9.11 2.42 17.81
N LEU A 196 -7.87 2.88 17.55
CA LEU A 196 -7.45 4.27 17.68
C LEU A 196 -7.43 4.93 16.30
N HIS A 197 -7.74 6.23 16.24
CA HIS A 197 -7.85 6.98 14.98
C HIS A 197 -6.78 8.07 14.82
N THR A 198 -5.98 8.32 15.86
CA THR A 198 -4.95 9.39 15.84
C THR A 198 -3.70 8.95 16.58
N ARG A 199 -2.54 9.45 16.12
CA ARG A 199 -1.26 9.27 16.81
C ARG A 199 -1.31 9.78 18.27
N LEU A 200 -2.06 10.84 18.52
CA LEU A 200 -2.22 11.39 19.87
C LEU A 200 -2.91 10.39 20.81
N GLN A 201 -3.86 9.59 20.28
CA GLN A 201 -4.50 8.52 21.04
C GLN A 201 -3.52 7.39 21.37
N ILE A 202 -2.59 7.05 20.46
CA ILE A 202 -1.52 6.09 20.77
C ILE A 202 -0.61 6.63 21.90
N ALA A 203 -0.21 7.90 21.84
CA ALA A 203 0.60 8.50 22.90
C ALA A 203 -0.13 8.49 24.24
N ALA A 204 -1.42 8.81 24.25
CA ALA A 204 -2.26 8.76 25.46
C ALA A 204 -2.41 7.33 25.99
N TYR A 205 -2.50 6.31 25.11
CA TYR A 205 -2.54 4.89 25.45
C TYR A 205 -1.22 4.45 26.12
N SER A 206 -0.08 4.80 25.54
CA SER A 206 1.25 4.52 26.12
C SER A 206 1.40 5.01 27.56
N HIS A 207 0.87 6.18 27.87
CA HIS A 207 0.92 6.74 29.23
C HIS A 207 -0.02 6.06 30.23
N ARG A 208 -1.02 5.29 29.78
CA ARG A 208 -1.94 4.56 30.65
C ARG A 208 -1.41 3.20 31.07
N GLU A 209 -0.65 2.53 30.21
CA GLU A 209 -0.09 1.21 30.51
C GLU A 209 1.20 1.26 31.33
N GLY A 210 1.80 2.44 31.51
CA GLY A 210 3.07 2.61 32.26
C GLY A 210 4.28 2.09 31.50
N PRO A 211 5.50 2.46 31.87
CA PRO A 211 6.71 1.89 31.29
C PRO A 211 6.84 0.43 31.70
N ALA A 212 6.98 -0.46 30.70
CA ALA A 212 7.31 -1.87 30.91
C ALA A 212 8.77 -2.02 31.38
#